data_1ccae06c3b00016907bce0eb4f6a56a3
#
_entry.id   1ccae06c3b00016907bce0eb4f6a56a3
#
_cell.length_a   1.000
_cell.length_b   1.000
_cell.length_c   1.000
_cell.angle_alpha   90.00
_cell.angle_beta   90.00
_cell.angle_gamma   90.00
#
_symmetry.space_group_name_H-M   'P 1'
#
loop_
_entity.id
_entity.type
_entity.pdbx_description
1 polymer ?
#
loop_
_entity_poly.entity_id
_entity_poly.type
_entity_poly.pdbx_seq_one_letter_code
_entity_poly.pdbx_strand_id
1 'polypeptide(L)'
;MNACEDAIKKENIPYQRGGTYVVMEGPQFSTLAESNLYRSWKADVIGMTNMPEAKLAREAEIRYASISMVTDYDCWHPGHENVNVQQVIKVLLGNACLLYTSPSPRD
;
A
#
# COMPACT_ATOMS: atom_id res chain seq x y z
N MET A 1 -1.81 13.53 6.39
CA MET A 1 -1.84 12.24 7.07
C MET A 1 -2.88 12.16 8.19
N ASN A 2 -2.96 13.18 9.02
CA ASN A 2 -3.95 13.19 10.11
C ASN A 2 -5.40 13.12 9.63
N ALA A 3 -5.73 13.79 8.53
CA ALA A 3 -7.08 13.77 7.97
C ALA A 3 -7.46 12.36 7.50
N CYS A 4 -6.54 11.65 6.86
CA CYS A 4 -6.77 10.27 6.43
C CYS A 4 -6.95 9.34 7.63
N GLU A 5 -6.12 9.49 8.64
CA GLU A 5 -6.23 8.71 9.87
C GLU A 5 -7.56 8.93 10.58
N ASP A 6 -7.99 10.18 10.69
CA ASP A 6 -9.27 10.51 11.32
C ASP A 6 -10.45 9.89 10.56
N ALA A 7 -10.42 9.91 9.24
CA ALA A 7 -11.45 9.28 8.41
C ALA A 7 -11.51 7.77 8.63
N ILE A 8 -10.35 7.11 8.69
CA ILE A 8 -10.27 5.66 8.94
C ILE A 8 -10.79 5.31 10.32
N LYS A 9 -10.43 6.09 11.34
CA LYS A 9 -10.91 5.88 12.71
C LYS A 9 -12.42 5.98 12.81
N LYS A 10 -13.03 6.91 12.11
CA LYS A 10 -14.50 7.07 12.08
C LYS A 10 -15.20 5.82 11.59
N GLU A 11 -14.62 5.10 10.65
CA GLU A 11 -15.21 3.91 10.06
C GLU A 11 -14.85 2.63 10.83
N ASN A 12 -14.09 2.73 11.93
CA ASN A 12 -13.62 1.58 12.71
C ASN A 12 -12.86 0.54 11.88
N ILE A 13 -12.10 1.00 10.87
CA ILE A 13 -11.31 0.12 10.01
C ILE A 13 -9.95 -0.12 10.67
N PRO A 14 -9.51 -1.38 10.82
CA PRO A 14 -8.15 -1.65 11.31
C PRO A 14 -7.10 -1.05 10.38
N TYR A 15 -6.13 -0.34 10.93
CA TYR A 15 -5.07 0.29 10.14
C TYR A 15 -3.77 0.37 10.94
N GLN A 16 -2.69 0.58 10.22
CA GLN A 16 -1.38 0.86 10.80
C GLN A 16 -0.88 2.20 10.26
N ARG A 17 -0.44 3.07 11.15
CA ARG A 17 0.08 4.38 10.77
C ARG A 17 1.59 4.33 10.58
N GLY A 18 2.05 5.00 9.52
CA GLY A 18 3.47 5.12 9.22
C GLY A 18 4.05 3.89 8.56
N GLY A 19 5.32 3.90 8.34
CA GLY A 19 6.03 2.81 7.70
C GLY A 19 6.81 3.26 6.48
N THR A 20 7.49 2.31 5.86
CA THR A 20 8.33 2.54 4.67
C THR A 20 7.73 1.81 3.47
N TYR A 21 7.47 2.54 2.42
CA TYR A 21 6.92 2.04 1.17
C TYR A 21 8.03 1.96 0.13
N VAL A 22 8.30 0.77 -0.39
CA VAL A 22 9.23 0.56 -1.49
C VAL A 22 8.43 0.57 -2.80
N VAL A 23 8.91 1.33 -3.77
CA VAL A 23 8.33 1.35 -5.11
C VAL A 23 9.28 0.67 -6.08
N MET A 24 8.83 -0.41 -6.68
CA MET A 24 9.56 -1.09 -7.74
C MET A 24 9.08 -0.61 -9.10
N GLU A 25 9.98 -0.59 -10.06
CA GLU A 25 9.66 -0.03 -11.37
C GLU A 25 8.77 -0.93 -12.22
N GLY A 26 8.92 -2.24 -12.08
CA GLY A 26 8.21 -3.19 -12.96
C GLY A 26 8.94 -3.36 -14.28
N PRO A 27 8.30 -3.98 -15.29
CA PRO A 27 6.88 -4.39 -15.35
C PRO A 27 6.53 -5.65 -14.56
N GLN A 28 7.51 -6.41 -14.11
CA GLN A 28 7.27 -7.64 -13.35
C GLN A 28 7.21 -7.37 -11.84
N PHE A 29 6.67 -8.29 -11.10
CA PHE A 29 6.79 -8.29 -9.64
C PHE A 29 8.24 -8.58 -9.22
N SER A 30 8.58 -8.21 -7.99
CA SER A 30 9.93 -8.41 -7.47
C SER A 30 10.32 -9.89 -7.42
N THR A 31 11.59 -10.16 -7.73
CA THR A 31 12.16 -11.49 -7.50
C THR A 31 12.33 -11.73 -6.01
N LEU A 32 12.56 -12.99 -5.63
CA LEU A 32 12.82 -13.32 -4.23
C LEU A 32 14.06 -12.58 -3.69
N ALA A 33 15.10 -12.46 -4.49
CA ALA A 33 16.31 -11.73 -4.12
C ALA A 33 16.02 -10.24 -3.87
N GLU A 34 15.24 -9.61 -4.73
CA GLU A 34 14.83 -8.22 -4.57
C GLU A 34 13.97 -8.04 -3.30
N SER A 35 13.02 -8.94 -3.08
CA SER A 35 12.16 -8.90 -1.91
C SER A 35 12.94 -9.05 -0.61
N ASN A 36 13.92 -9.93 -0.58
CA ASN A 36 14.81 -10.08 0.58
C ASN A 36 15.66 -8.84 0.81
N LEU A 37 16.12 -8.19 -0.25
CA LEU A 37 16.85 -6.92 -0.16
C LEU A 37 15.97 -5.83 0.46
N TYR A 38 14.74 -5.68 0.00
CA TYR A 38 13.79 -4.70 0.54
C TYR A 38 13.47 -4.97 2.01
N ARG A 39 13.36 -6.23 2.40
CA ARG A 39 13.19 -6.60 3.81
C ARG A 39 14.41 -6.18 4.65
N SER A 40 15.61 -6.33 4.12
CA SER A 40 16.83 -5.90 4.81
C SER A 40 16.86 -4.38 5.04
N TRP A 41 16.16 -3.63 4.21
CA TRP A 41 15.97 -2.19 4.38
C TRP A 41 14.83 -1.84 5.34
N LYS A 42 14.17 -2.85 5.90
CA LYS A 42 13.01 -2.69 6.79
C LYS A 42 11.83 -2.00 6.12
N ALA A 43 11.62 -2.29 4.83
CA ALA A 43 10.44 -1.82 4.12
C ALA A 43 9.20 -2.58 4.62
N ASP A 44 8.11 -1.87 4.77
CA ASP A 44 6.85 -2.43 5.30
C ASP A 44 5.90 -2.86 4.21
N VAL A 45 5.81 -2.09 3.14
CA VAL A 45 4.94 -2.40 2.00
C VAL A 45 5.67 -2.16 0.69
N ILE A 46 5.19 -2.79 -0.36
CA ILE A 46 5.75 -2.67 -1.70
C ILE A 46 4.63 -2.41 -2.71
N GLY A 47 4.91 -1.57 -3.68
CA GLY A 47 4.02 -1.27 -4.79
C GLY A 47 4.80 -0.71 -5.96
N MET A 48 4.10 -0.15 -6.94
CA MET A 48 4.72 0.22 -8.22
C MET A 48 4.47 1.67 -8.64
N THR A 49 3.65 2.43 -7.93
CA THR A 49 3.15 3.70 -8.46
C THR A 49 3.40 4.93 -7.58
N ASN A 50 3.63 4.76 -6.31
CA ASN A 50 3.62 5.91 -5.38
C ASN A 50 4.84 6.82 -5.49
N MET A 51 5.99 6.33 -5.94
CA MET A 51 7.21 7.15 -5.94
C MET A 51 7.18 8.27 -6.98
N PRO A 52 6.73 8.05 -8.21
CA PRO A 52 6.59 9.16 -9.16
C PRO A 52 5.65 10.25 -8.64
N GLU A 53 4.53 9.87 -8.05
CA GLU A 53 3.57 10.80 -7.48
C GLU A 53 4.16 11.56 -6.29
N ALA A 54 4.84 10.88 -5.40
CA ALA A 54 5.45 11.50 -4.22
C ALA A 54 6.53 12.51 -4.60
N LYS A 55 7.35 12.18 -5.59
CA LYS A 55 8.39 13.09 -6.09
C LYS A 55 7.79 14.35 -6.71
N LEU A 56 6.78 14.18 -7.53
CA LEU A 56 6.09 15.30 -8.17
C LEU A 56 5.36 16.18 -7.16
N ALA A 57 4.73 15.57 -6.18
CA ALA A 57 4.04 16.29 -5.11
C ALA A 57 5.05 17.13 -4.31
N ARG A 58 6.21 16.57 -3.98
CA ARG A 58 7.27 17.29 -3.26
C ARG A 58 7.79 18.47 -4.08
N GLU A 59 8.00 18.27 -5.37
CA GLU A 59 8.46 19.34 -6.26
C GLU A 59 7.46 20.48 -6.34
N ALA A 60 6.17 20.16 -6.32
CA ALA A 60 5.09 21.14 -6.33
C ALA A 60 4.71 21.68 -4.95
N GLU A 61 5.42 21.28 -3.90
CA GLU A 61 5.14 21.64 -2.51
C GLU A 61 3.74 21.23 -2.04
N ILE A 62 3.24 20.12 -2.57
CA ILE A 62 1.95 19.55 -2.21
C ILE A 62 2.14 18.51 -1.11
N ARG A 63 1.29 18.54 -0.10
CA ARG A 63 1.29 17.51 0.94
C ARG A 63 0.72 16.22 0.35
N TYR A 64 1.45 15.12 0.57
CA TYR A 64 1.11 13.83 0.00
C TYR A 64 1.02 12.77 1.11
N ALA A 65 -0.04 12.02 1.10
CA ALA A 65 -0.22 10.87 1.99
C ALA A 65 -0.84 9.73 1.20
N SER A 66 -0.51 8.51 1.57
CA SER A 66 -1.02 7.31 0.91
C SER A 66 -1.81 6.45 1.89
N ILE A 67 -2.96 5.98 1.43
CA ILE A 67 -3.72 4.93 2.10
C ILE A 67 -3.51 3.67 1.28
N SER A 68 -2.78 2.71 1.84
CA SER A 68 -2.44 1.47 1.14
C SER A 68 -3.36 0.34 1.57
N MET A 69 -4.06 -0.22 0.60
CA MET A 69 -4.91 -1.40 0.81
C MET A 69 -4.08 -2.65 0.52
N VAL A 70 -3.62 -3.30 1.58
CA VAL A 70 -2.76 -4.48 1.48
C VAL A 70 -3.57 -5.67 0.98
N THR A 71 -3.07 -6.34 -0.05
CA THR A 71 -3.76 -7.47 -0.69
C THR A 71 -3.15 -8.83 -0.35
N ASP A 72 -1.84 -8.90 -0.18
CA ASP A 72 -1.12 -10.16 -0.01
C ASP A 72 0.26 -9.93 0.60
N TYR A 73 0.89 -11.03 1.01
CA TYR A 73 2.30 -11.00 1.36
C TYR A 73 3.15 -11.16 0.11
N ASP A 74 4.35 -10.58 0.13
CA ASP A 74 5.32 -10.74 -0.93
C ASP A 74 5.85 -12.18 -0.99
N CYS A 75 6.52 -12.53 -2.08
CA CYS A 75 6.98 -13.89 -2.39
C CYS A 75 7.93 -14.49 -1.35
N TRP A 76 8.50 -13.70 -0.47
CA TRP A 76 9.40 -14.19 0.58
C TRP A 76 8.67 -14.88 1.74
N HIS A 77 7.38 -14.70 1.88
CA HIS A 77 6.64 -15.18 3.06
C HIS A 77 6.48 -16.70 3.02
N PRO A 78 6.97 -17.43 4.04
CA PRO A 78 7.06 -18.89 3.95
C PRO A 78 5.72 -19.62 4.09
N GLY A 79 4.69 -18.99 4.55
CA GLY A 79 3.38 -19.63 4.74
C GLY A 79 2.38 -19.39 3.61
N HIS A 80 2.78 -18.67 2.57
CA HIS A 80 1.87 -18.29 1.50
C HIS A 80 2.32 -18.85 0.16
N GLU A 81 1.36 -19.37 -0.61
CA GLU A 81 1.57 -19.79 -1.98
C GLU A 81 1.76 -18.57 -2.89
N ASN A 82 2.15 -18.82 -4.14
CA ASN A 82 2.24 -17.77 -5.14
C ASN A 82 0.92 -17.02 -5.26
N VAL A 83 1.02 -15.74 -5.53
CA VAL A 83 -0.14 -14.85 -5.63
C VAL A 83 -1.11 -15.37 -6.69
N ASN A 84 -2.32 -15.64 -6.28
CA ASN A 84 -3.42 -16.04 -7.16
C ASN A 84 -4.23 -14.79 -7.52
N VAL A 85 -4.43 -14.56 -8.81
CA VAL A 85 -5.17 -13.40 -9.30
C VAL A 85 -6.57 -13.30 -8.70
N GLN A 86 -7.25 -14.43 -8.55
CA GLN A 86 -8.59 -14.45 -7.96
C GLN A 86 -8.60 -14.01 -6.49
N GLN A 87 -7.60 -14.44 -5.71
CA GLN A 87 -7.47 -14.03 -4.33
C GLN A 87 -7.16 -12.53 -4.21
N VAL A 88 -6.30 -12.01 -5.05
CA VAL A 88 -5.97 -10.58 -5.09
C VAL A 88 -7.21 -9.76 -5.41
N ILE A 89 -7.98 -10.16 -6.42
CA ILE A 89 -9.22 -9.47 -6.79
C ILE A 89 -10.22 -9.48 -5.64
N LYS A 90 -10.38 -10.60 -4.96
CA LYS A 90 -11.30 -10.72 -3.83
C LYS A 90 -10.93 -9.78 -2.69
N VAL A 91 -9.66 -9.75 -2.30
CA VAL A 91 -9.18 -8.84 -1.26
C VAL A 91 -9.31 -7.39 -1.69
N LEU A 92 -8.96 -7.10 -2.93
CA LEU A 92 -9.05 -5.75 -3.49
C LEU A 92 -10.49 -5.22 -3.48
N LEU A 93 -11.46 -6.04 -3.87
CA LEU A 93 -12.87 -5.65 -3.85
C LEU A 93 -13.36 -5.40 -2.42
N GLY A 94 -12.97 -6.24 -1.46
CA GLY A 94 -13.30 -6.03 -0.05
C GLY A 94 -12.74 -4.71 0.48
N ASN A 95 -11.48 -4.42 0.17
CA ASN A 95 -10.82 -3.18 0.57
C ASN A 95 -11.45 -1.96 -0.12
N ALA A 96 -11.80 -2.10 -1.39
CA ALA A 96 -12.44 -1.02 -2.15
C ALA A 96 -13.81 -0.66 -1.56
N CYS A 97 -14.58 -1.64 -1.13
CA CYS A 97 -15.87 -1.39 -0.46
C CYS A 97 -15.68 -0.59 0.83
N LEU A 98 -14.68 -0.94 1.65
CA LEU A 98 -14.39 -0.21 2.88
C LEU A 98 -13.95 1.22 2.57
N LEU A 99 -13.08 1.42 1.60
CA LEU A 99 -12.60 2.75 1.22
C LEU A 99 -13.72 3.60 0.63
N TYR A 100 -14.60 3.00 -0.17
CA TYR A 100 -15.70 3.71 -0.81
C TYR A 100 -16.71 4.25 0.20
N THR A 101 -16.92 3.54 1.31
CA THR A 101 -17.84 3.97 2.36
C THR A 101 -17.23 5.00 3.32
N SER A 102 -15.90 5.21 3.27
CA SER A 102 -15.24 6.19 4.11
C SER A 102 -15.46 7.61 3.59
N PRO A 103 -15.65 8.60 4.47
CA PRO A 103 -15.78 9.99 4.02
C PRO A 103 -14.47 10.50 3.43
N SER A 104 -14.58 11.32 2.39
CA SER A 104 -13.41 11.96 1.79
C SER A 104 -12.78 12.95 2.78
N PRO A 105 -11.43 13.05 2.83
CA PRO A 105 -10.76 14.04 3.67
C PRO A 105 -11.11 15.51 3.34
N ARG A 106 -11.70 15.75 2.18
CA ARG A 106 -12.10 17.09 1.74
C ARG A 106 -13.52 17.47 2.11
N ASP A 107 -14.31 16.51 2.52
CA ASP A 107 -15.73 16.70 2.81
C ASP A 107 -16.00 17.04 4.28
#